data_e050935afb091e7ce4cc6012986c7c73
#
_entry.id   e050935afb091e7ce4cc6012986c7c73
#
_cell.length_a   1.000
_cell.length_b   1.000
_cell.length_c   1.000
_cell.angle_alpha   90.00
_cell.angle_beta   90.00
_cell.angle_gamma   90.00
#
_symmetry.space_group_name_H-M   'P 1'
#
loop_
_entity.id
_entity.type
_entity.pdbx_description
1 polymer ?
#
loop_
_entity_poly.entity_id
_entity_poly.type
_entity_poly.pdbx_seq_one_letter_code
_entity_poly.pdbx_strand_id
1 'polypeptide(L)'
;MTDEERLAKNKKIREQGKLTREKRKGQICRVYRVKIDISHLNETQKTHLKMLFVEAKWLYNDALTFTQEHDINDYDATAHTVHGLDKDKQPVTHELEYLGSQMKQSVIQGIKYSLKSLSALKKHNHQVGTLRYKSDYVSINLQQHRVTYRFYDEYHVGIQGINERIRIKGANQFWNIPNIEFANAKLLSLSDGYYLAVTTYQNNGGEKRKLKPEIGIDMGIKTTITTSEGKKYKVLIEESERIKKCQRLIARRKKGSSNRYKARKLLQRAYQRLTSRKRDTANKIVHELLEHEHIYMQDENLSGWHKGLFGKTVQHSVLGLIKAKLIHNKRVTVLSSREPTTKYCPKCGKLKRDITLADRIYECTCGYHEDRDIHAARNMILLSRKNTCGTQGINAFGEDVRHWQNIAAQPRRIRKPHPL
;
A
#
# COMPACT_ATOMS: atom_id res chain seq x y z
N MET A 1 -6.80 22.82 36.50
CA MET A 1 -7.50 23.08 35.21
C MET A 1 -8.94 22.71 35.42
N THR A 2 -9.82 23.68 35.38
CA THR A 2 -11.27 23.46 35.53
C THR A 2 -11.86 22.74 34.33
N ASP A 3 -13.05 22.18 34.45
CA ASP A 3 -13.71 21.49 33.34
C ASP A 3 -14.01 22.45 32.17
N GLU A 4 -14.29 23.70 32.45
CA GLU A 4 -14.48 24.75 31.44
C GLU A 4 -13.19 25.06 30.69
N GLU A 5 -12.05 25.20 31.37
CA GLU A 5 -10.74 25.37 30.74
C GLU A 5 -10.38 24.17 29.84
N ARG A 6 -10.72 22.95 30.28
CA ARG A 6 -10.51 21.72 29.52
C ARG A 6 -11.39 21.68 28.26
N LEU A 7 -12.64 22.07 28.34
CA LEU A 7 -13.55 22.16 27.20
C LEU A 7 -13.10 23.22 26.19
N ALA A 8 -12.70 24.39 26.66
CA ALA A 8 -12.16 25.47 25.82
C ALA A 8 -10.88 25.04 25.10
N LYS A 9 -9.97 24.39 25.81
CA LYS A 9 -8.74 23.82 25.22
C LYS A 9 -9.06 22.76 24.16
N ASN A 10 -9.98 21.85 24.42
CA ASN A 10 -10.39 20.83 23.48
C ASN A 10 -11.06 21.41 22.23
N LYS A 11 -11.84 22.49 22.38
CA LYS A 11 -12.44 23.21 21.25
C LYS A 11 -11.37 23.83 20.36
N LYS A 12 -10.38 24.54 20.92
CA LYS A 12 -9.24 25.12 20.19
C LYS A 12 -8.45 24.02 19.42
N ILE A 13 -8.19 22.87 20.06
CA ILE A 13 -7.50 21.74 19.41
C ILE A 13 -8.28 21.21 18.21
N ARG A 14 -9.61 21.07 18.34
CA ARG A 14 -10.48 20.63 17.24
C ARG A 14 -10.50 21.62 16.07
N GLU A 15 -10.58 22.92 16.35
CA GLU A 15 -10.55 23.99 15.35
C GLU A 15 -9.20 24.01 14.62
N GLN A 16 -8.09 23.98 15.34
CA GLN A 16 -6.76 23.89 14.76
C GLN A 16 -6.57 22.63 13.91
N GLY A 17 -7.16 21.51 14.33
CA GLY A 17 -7.18 20.28 13.56
C GLY A 17 -7.99 20.37 12.25
N LYS A 18 -9.06 21.18 12.23
CA LYS A 18 -9.83 21.48 11.00
C LYS A 18 -8.99 22.31 10.04
N LEU A 19 -8.41 23.41 10.51
CA LEU A 19 -7.54 24.30 9.71
C LEU A 19 -6.36 23.52 9.08
N THR A 20 -5.71 22.68 9.87
CA THR A 20 -4.61 21.83 9.37
C THR A 20 -5.07 20.87 8.28
N ARG A 21 -6.27 20.27 8.41
CA ARG A 21 -6.84 19.38 7.38
C ARG A 21 -7.16 20.14 6.10
N GLU A 22 -7.73 21.33 6.19
CA GLU A 22 -8.00 22.19 5.03
C GLU A 22 -6.70 22.57 4.31
N LYS A 23 -5.69 23.05 5.05
CA LYS A 23 -4.36 23.36 4.50
C LYS A 23 -3.78 22.18 3.73
N ARG A 24 -3.86 20.96 4.30
CA ARG A 24 -3.29 19.73 3.72
C ARG A 24 -4.00 19.26 2.45
N LYS A 25 -5.25 19.68 2.19
CA LYS A 25 -5.94 19.35 0.93
C LYS A 25 -5.22 19.95 -0.30
N GLY A 26 -4.57 21.11 -0.14
CA GLY A 26 -3.80 21.77 -1.20
C GLY A 26 -2.33 21.35 -1.26
N GLN A 27 -1.85 20.53 -0.34
CA GLN A 27 -0.46 20.12 -0.24
C GLN A 27 -0.22 18.73 -0.83
N ILE A 28 1.00 18.48 -1.31
CA ILE A 28 1.46 17.16 -1.71
C ILE A 28 1.95 16.41 -0.48
N CYS A 29 1.34 15.27 -0.18
CA CYS A 29 1.79 14.36 0.87
C CYS A 29 2.79 13.35 0.31
N ARG A 30 3.99 13.26 0.92
CA ARG A 30 5.00 12.25 0.58
C ARG A 30 5.54 11.58 1.83
N VAL A 31 5.92 10.31 1.69
CA VAL A 31 6.59 9.55 2.75
C VAL A 31 8.01 9.23 2.31
N TYR A 32 8.97 9.80 3.01
CA TYR A 32 10.39 9.52 2.80
C TYR A 32 10.89 8.52 3.84
N ARG A 33 11.82 7.67 3.45
CA ARG A 33 12.41 6.69 4.35
C ARG A 33 13.90 6.93 4.47
N VAL A 34 14.35 7.20 5.70
CA VAL A 34 15.76 7.33 6.06
C VAL A 34 16.21 6.11 6.85
N LYS A 35 17.45 5.69 6.66
CA LYS A 35 18.03 4.54 7.36
C LYS A 35 18.80 5.03 8.58
N ILE A 36 18.60 4.39 9.74
CA ILE A 36 19.41 4.61 10.93
C ILE A 36 20.76 3.92 10.74
N ASP A 37 21.85 4.65 10.95
CA ASP A 37 23.21 4.14 10.83
C ASP A 37 23.64 3.42 12.11
N ILE A 38 23.37 2.12 12.16
CA ILE A 38 23.64 1.28 13.33
C ILE A 38 25.15 1.27 13.71
N SER A 39 26.03 1.49 12.74
CA SER A 39 27.49 1.47 12.99
C SER A 39 27.97 2.61 13.89
N HIS A 40 27.21 3.69 13.99
CA HIS A 40 27.51 4.88 14.81
C HIS A 40 26.70 4.91 16.11
N LEU A 41 25.93 3.87 16.42
CA LEU A 41 25.19 3.78 17.69
C LEU A 41 26.08 3.16 18.77
N ASN A 42 26.04 3.75 19.99
CA ASN A 42 26.59 3.11 21.17
C ASN A 42 25.70 1.93 21.62
N GLU A 43 26.18 1.13 22.57
CA GLU A 43 25.43 -0.08 23.01
C GLU A 43 24.13 0.27 23.73
N THR A 44 24.10 1.38 24.46
CA THR A 44 22.85 1.85 25.10
C THR A 44 21.80 2.21 24.08
N GLN A 45 22.15 2.94 23.04
CA GLN A 45 21.23 3.29 21.92
C GLN A 45 20.75 2.05 21.18
N LYS A 46 21.63 1.08 20.92
CA LYS A 46 21.26 -0.20 20.28
C LYS A 46 20.27 -0.99 21.14
N THR A 47 20.54 -1.05 22.45
CA THR A 47 19.67 -1.71 23.41
C THR A 47 18.31 -1.02 23.46
N HIS A 48 18.29 0.29 23.57
CA HIS A 48 17.07 1.09 23.60
C HIS A 48 16.23 0.86 22.33
N LEU A 49 16.82 0.99 21.14
CA LEU A 49 16.13 0.74 19.89
C LEU A 49 15.54 -0.69 19.82
N LYS A 50 16.26 -1.68 20.31
CA LYS A 50 15.76 -3.06 20.36
C LYS A 50 14.58 -3.18 21.33
N MET A 51 14.73 -2.61 22.52
CA MET A 51 13.73 -2.72 23.60
C MET A 51 12.42 -2.00 23.24
N LEU A 52 12.45 -0.88 22.53
CA LEU A 52 11.24 -0.23 22.03
C LEU A 52 10.32 -1.23 21.28
N PHE A 53 10.87 -2.06 20.42
CA PHE A 53 10.08 -3.05 19.67
C PHE A 53 9.67 -4.27 20.50
N VAL A 54 10.46 -4.64 21.48
CA VAL A 54 10.16 -5.72 22.44
C VAL A 54 8.99 -5.31 23.33
N GLU A 55 9.05 -4.14 23.94
CA GLU A 55 7.99 -3.61 24.79
C GLU A 55 6.70 -3.33 23.99
N ALA A 56 6.82 -2.78 22.77
CA ALA A 56 5.66 -2.60 21.90
C ALA A 56 4.97 -3.93 21.56
N LYS A 57 5.72 -5.04 21.45
CA LYS A 57 5.16 -6.38 21.29
C LYS A 57 4.44 -6.83 22.56
N TRP A 58 5.04 -6.66 23.73
CA TRP A 58 4.42 -7.03 24.99
C TRP A 58 3.12 -6.28 25.20
N LEU A 59 3.16 -4.95 25.08
CA LEU A 59 1.98 -4.08 25.22
C LEU A 59 0.88 -4.44 24.20
N TYR A 60 1.23 -4.72 22.94
CA TYR A 60 0.25 -5.12 21.95
C TYR A 60 -0.43 -6.44 22.32
N ASN A 61 0.33 -7.44 22.78
CA ASN A 61 -0.18 -8.75 23.09
C ASN A 61 -1.04 -8.73 24.36
N ASP A 62 -0.63 -7.99 25.40
CA ASP A 62 -1.39 -7.79 26.62
C ASP A 62 -2.73 -7.09 26.34
N ALA A 63 -2.70 -5.97 25.61
CA ALA A 63 -3.90 -5.27 25.21
C ALA A 63 -4.82 -6.12 24.31
N LEU A 64 -4.26 -7.01 23.49
CA LEU A 64 -5.07 -7.95 22.71
C LEU A 64 -5.73 -9.03 23.59
N THR A 65 -5.04 -9.51 24.63
CA THR A 65 -5.64 -10.41 25.63
C THR A 65 -6.80 -9.71 26.35
N PHE A 66 -6.59 -8.48 26.79
CA PHE A 66 -7.64 -7.67 27.43
C PHE A 66 -8.92 -7.54 26.57
N THR A 67 -8.76 -7.43 25.24
CA THR A 67 -9.91 -7.34 24.31
C THR A 67 -10.74 -8.61 24.17
N GLN A 68 -10.35 -9.71 24.78
CA GLN A 68 -11.17 -10.94 24.80
C GLN A 68 -12.37 -10.81 25.73
N GLU A 69 -12.25 -10.04 26.80
CA GLU A 69 -13.25 -9.91 27.85
C GLU A 69 -13.77 -8.48 28.03
N HIS A 70 -13.01 -7.47 27.54
CA HIS A 70 -13.28 -6.05 27.77
C HIS A 70 -13.22 -5.23 26.48
N ASP A 71 -13.81 -4.03 26.49
CA ASP A 71 -13.62 -3.07 25.37
C ASP A 71 -12.20 -2.49 25.41
N ILE A 72 -11.56 -2.39 24.25
CA ILE A 72 -10.21 -1.78 24.09
C ILE A 72 -10.19 -0.31 24.55
N ASN A 73 -11.33 0.37 24.63
CA ASN A 73 -11.39 1.74 25.11
C ASN A 73 -11.12 1.86 26.60
N ASP A 74 -11.36 0.80 27.36
CA ASP A 74 -11.15 0.73 28.81
C ASP A 74 -9.72 0.32 29.17
N TYR A 75 -8.90 -0.04 28.17
CA TYR A 75 -7.51 -0.40 28.40
C TYR A 75 -6.66 0.83 28.74
N ASP A 76 -5.90 0.76 29.83
CA ASP A 76 -4.97 1.82 30.24
C ASP A 76 -3.77 1.90 29.27
N ALA A 77 -3.84 2.85 28.34
CA ALA A 77 -2.78 3.11 27.37
C ALA A 77 -1.50 3.71 27.99
N THR A 78 -1.50 4.05 29.30
CA THR A 78 -0.37 4.61 30.03
C THR A 78 0.31 3.61 30.96
N ALA A 79 -0.20 2.36 31.02
CA ALA A 79 0.30 1.30 31.88
C ALA A 79 1.83 1.18 31.87
N HIS A 80 2.41 1.01 33.04
CA HIS A 80 3.85 0.80 33.19
C HIS A 80 4.21 -0.69 33.21
N THR A 81 3.26 -1.56 33.50
CA THR A 81 3.42 -3.01 33.54
C THR A 81 2.42 -3.67 32.60
N VAL A 82 2.81 -4.78 32.02
CA VAL A 82 1.98 -5.61 31.14
C VAL A 82 2.18 -7.09 31.45
N HIS A 83 1.16 -7.89 31.21
CA HIS A 83 1.18 -9.32 31.48
C HIS A 83 1.41 -10.12 30.20
N GLY A 84 2.15 -11.20 30.33
CA GLY A 84 2.46 -12.09 29.21
C GLY A 84 2.72 -13.51 29.66
N LEU A 85 3.11 -14.36 28.72
CA LEU A 85 3.55 -15.71 28.99
C LEU A 85 5.01 -15.85 28.59
N ASP A 86 5.79 -16.54 29.39
CA ASP A 86 7.17 -16.92 29.07
C ASP A 86 7.23 -18.07 28.04
N LYS A 87 8.43 -18.63 27.82
CA LYS A 87 8.65 -19.76 26.90
C LYS A 87 7.96 -21.06 27.39
N ASP A 88 7.81 -21.20 28.70
CA ASP A 88 7.24 -22.34 29.37
C ASP A 88 5.74 -22.14 29.66
N LYS A 89 5.16 -21.07 29.06
CA LYS A 89 3.75 -20.65 29.21
C LYS A 89 3.35 -20.26 30.63
N GLN A 90 4.31 -19.87 31.47
CA GLN A 90 4.02 -19.34 32.78
C GLN A 90 3.72 -17.85 32.71
N PRO A 91 2.78 -17.35 33.54
CA PRO A 91 2.47 -15.93 33.63
C PRO A 91 3.72 -15.12 34.04
N VAL A 92 4.01 -14.06 33.34
CA VAL A 92 5.11 -13.15 33.62
C VAL A 92 4.67 -11.72 33.48
N THR A 93 5.14 -10.86 34.39
CA THR A 93 4.91 -9.41 34.31
C THR A 93 6.14 -8.74 33.75
N HIS A 94 5.95 -7.85 32.79
CA HIS A 94 7.01 -7.05 32.18
C HIS A 94 6.80 -5.57 32.47
N GLU A 95 7.87 -4.87 32.81
CA GLU A 95 7.89 -3.42 32.95
C GLU A 95 8.17 -2.75 31.61
N LEU A 96 7.53 -1.61 31.35
CA LEU A 96 7.67 -0.83 30.12
C LEU A 96 8.45 0.44 30.44
N GLU A 97 9.77 0.38 30.26
CA GLU A 97 10.73 1.46 30.61
C GLU A 97 11.08 2.33 29.38
N TYR A 98 11.13 1.72 28.20
CA TYR A 98 11.67 2.33 26.98
C TYR A 98 10.59 3.02 26.14
N LEU A 99 9.34 2.55 26.18
CA LEU A 99 8.24 3.13 25.43
C LEU A 99 7.72 4.42 26.09
N GLY A 100 7.88 5.56 25.43
CA GLY A 100 7.24 6.80 25.83
C GLY A 100 5.70 6.75 25.72
N SER A 101 4.99 7.55 26.52
CA SER A 101 3.52 7.54 26.62
C SER A 101 2.82 7.66 25.25
N GLN A 102 3.28 8.55 24.37
CA GLN A 102 2.69 8.68 23.02
C GLN A 102 2.94 7.44 22.16
N MET A 103 4.05 6.74 22.33
CA MET A 103 4.32 5.49 21.62
C MET A 103 3.41 4.37 22.14
N LYS A 104 3.21 4.27 23.47
CA LYS A 104 2.24 3.32 24.09
C LYS A 104 0.84 3.56 23.54
N GLN A 105 0.35 4.80 23.59
CA GLN A 105 -0.94 5.19 23.03
C GLN A 105 -1.06 4.83 21.54
N SER A 106 0.01 4.98 20.75
CA SER A 106 -0.01 4.65 19.33
C SER A 106 -0.14 3.15 19.06
N VAL A 107 0.40 2.29 19.93
CA VAL A 107 0.22 0.83 19.85
C VAL A 107 -1.23 0.46 20.09
N ILE A 108 -1.83 0.98 21.15
CA ILE A 108 -3.24 0.75 21.49
C ILE A 108 -4.17 1.29 20.40
N GLN A 109 -3.91 2.51 19.91
CA GLN A 109 -4.68 3.09 18.81
C GLN A 109 -4.62 2.25 17.53
N GLY A 110 -3.48 1.57 17.29
CA GLY A 110 -3.33 0.62 16.19
C GLY A 110 -4.28 -0.58 16.30
N ILE A 111 -4.50 -1.10 17.52
CA ILE A 111 -5.50 -2.16 17.79
C ILE A 111 -6.91 -1.62 17.54
N LYS A 112 -7.27 -0.46 18.10
CA LYS A 112 -8.57 0.21 17.91
C LYS A 112 -8.91 0.38 16.41
N TYR A 113 -7.98 0.87 15.61
CA TYR A 113 -8.17 1.00 14.16
C TYR A 113 -8.34 -0.35 13.46
N SER A 114 -7.58 -1.37 13.87
CA SER A 114 -7.70 -2.71 13.29
C SER A 114 -9.06 -3.33 13.58
N LEU A 115 -9.54 -3.24 14.83
CA LEU A 115 -10.87 -3.72 15.23
C LEU A 115 -11.98 -2.99 14.47
N LYS A 116 -11.89 -1.64 14.39
CA LYS A 116 -12.84 -0.84 13.62
C LYS A 116 -12.88 -1.23 12.14
N SER A 117 -11.72 -1.49 11.55
CA SER A 117 -11.59 -1.92 10.17
C SER A 117 -12.22 -3.31 9.93
N LEU A 118 -11.98 -4.27 10.84
CA LEU A 118 -12.59 -5.60 10.78
C LEU A 118 -14.13 -5.50 10.94
N SER A 119 -14.61 -4.67 11.86
CA SER A 119 -16.05 -4.43 12.06
C SER A 119 -16.70 -3.84 10.79
N ALA A 120 -16.04 -2.87 10.15
CA ALA A 120 -16.54 -2.30 8.90
C ALA A 120 -16.61 -3.34 7.77
N LEU A 121 -15.59 -4.18 7.61
CA LEU A 121 -15.58 -5.27 6.63
C LEU A 121 -16.70 -6.29 6.91
N LYS A 122 -16.93 -6.64 8.18
CA LYS A 122 -18.02 -7.54 8.59
C LYS A 122 -19.39 -6.97 8.25
N LYS A 123 -19.61 -5.66 8.44
CA LYS A 123 -20.86 -4.97 8.05
C LYS A 123 -21.12 -5.03 6.53
N HIS A 124 -20.07 -5.12 5.72
CA HIS A 124 -20.18 -5.30 4.27
C HIS A 124 -20.15 -6.78 3.83
N ASN A 125 -20.52 -7.70 4.72
CA ASN A 125 -20.61 -9.15 4.47
C ASN A 125 -19.29 -9.81 4.02
N HIS A 126 -18.14 -9.23 4.36
CA HIS A 126 -16.86 -9.89 4.14
C HIS A 126 -16.58 -10.91 5.25
N GLN A 127 -16.02 -12.06 4.88
CA GLN A 127 -15.45 -12.98 5.86
C GLN A 127 -14.21 -12.33 6.48
N VAL A 128 -14.22 -12.11 7.79
CA VAL A 128 -13.13 -11.48 8.52
C VAL A 128 -12.50 -12.46 9.51
N GLY A 129 -11.18 -12.42 9.61
CA GLY A 129 -10.46 -13.15 10.66
C GLY A 129 -10.41 -12.35 11.96
N THR A 130 -9.72 -12.90 12.96
CA THR A 130 -9.42 -12.25 14.24
C THR A 130 -8.02 -11.64 14.25
N LEU A 131 -7.77 -10.68 15.12
CA LEU A 131 -6.42 -10.19 15.39
C LEU A 131 -5.60 -11.31 16.02
N ARG A 132 -4.31 -11.37 15.68
CA ARG A 132 -3.40 -12.39 16.16
C ARG A 132 -2.32 -11.80 17.06
N TYR A 133 -1.87 -12.56 18.05
CA TYR A 133 -0.68 -12.25 18.82
C TYR A 133 0.55 -12.09 17.92
N LYS A 134 1.41 -11.16 18.26
CA LYS A 134 2.62 -10.87 17.50
C LYS A 134 3.84 -11.51 18.14
N SER A 135 4.62 -12.23 17.34
CA SER A 135 5.96 -12.70 17.72
C SER A 135 6.99 -11.58 17.64
N ASP A 136 6.78 -10.66 16.71
CA ASP A 136 7.67 -9.50 16.46
C ASP A 136 6.83 -8.25 16.21
N TYR A 137 7.21 -7.13 16.80
CA TYR A 137 6.65 -5.82 16.48
C TYR A 137 7.63 -5.08 15.58
N VAL A 138 7.17 -4.55 14.46
CA VAL A 138 8.08 -4.04 13.41
C VAL A 138 7.86 -2.58 13.06
N SER A 139 6.84 -1.94 13.63
CA SER A 139 6.48 -0.55 13.29
C SER A 139 5.88 0.18 14.47
N ILE A 140 6.55 1.19 14.98
CA ILE A 140 6.08 2.07 16.07
C ILE A 140 5.76 3.44 15.45
N ASN A 141 4.58 3.99 15.72
CA ASN A 141 4.23 5.32 15.27
C ASN A 141 4.84 6.38 16.21
N LEU A 142 5.45 7.38 15.61
CA LEU A 142 5.94 8.60 16.22
C LEU A 142 5.02 9.73 15.78
N GLN A 143 4.08 10.09 16.64
CA GLN A 143 2.92 10.90 16.25
C GLN A 143 3.26 12.34 15.92
N GLN A 144 4.23 12.93 16.61
CA GLN A 144 4.49 14.35 16.55
C GLN A 144 5.96 14.66 16.29
N HIS A 145 6.24 15.42 15.21
CA HIS A 145 7.54 16.05 14.99
C HIS A 145 7.84 17.04 16.14
N ARG A 146 9.09 17.11 16.55
CA ARG A 146 9.62 17.89 17.69
C ARG A 146 9.24 17.36 19.09
N VAL A 147 8.36 16.36 19.19
CA VAL A 147 8.01 15.70 20.46
C VAL A 147 8.52 14.27 20.49
N THR A 148 8.04 13.41 19.60
CA THR A 148 8.43 12.00 19.56
C THR A 148 9.65 11.73 18.68
N TYR A 149 9.91 12.62 17.74
CA TYR A 149 11.14 12.64 16.95
C TYR A 149 11.42 14.06 16.44
N ARG A 150 12.69 14.36 16.13
CA ARG A 150 13.05 15.62 15.47
C ARG A 150 14.32 15.47 14.66
N PHE A 151 14.41 16.13 13.51
CA PHE A 151 15.65 16.28 12.77
C PHE A 151 16.45 17.46 13.34
N TYR A 152 17.74 17.27 13.52
CA TYR A 152 18.68 18.32 13.91
C TYR A 152 19.37 18.92 12.68
N ASP A 153 19.73 18.03 11.74
CA ASP A 153 20.37 18.33 10.47
C ASP A 153 20.11 17.19 9.49
N GLU A 154 20.72 17.24 8.30
CA GLU A 154 20.60 16.23 7.25
C GLU A 154 21.04 14.82 7.69
N TYR A 155 21.93 14.75 8.69
CA TYR A 155 22.57 13.51 9.11
C TYR A 155 22.09 12.99 10.46
N HIS A 156 21.36 13.79 11.24
CA HIS A 156 21.02 13.43 12.62
C HIS A 156 19.54 13.60 12.95
N VAL A 157 19.01 12.62 13.66
CA VAL A 157 17.64 12.62 14.20
C VAL A 157 17.68 12.29 15.70
N GLY A 158 16.80 12.93 16.47
CA GLY A 158 16.47 12.53 17.84
C GLY A 158 15.17 11.72 17.85
N ILE A 159 15.11 10.71 18.69
CA ILE A 159 13.92 9.91 18.97
C ILE A 159 13.69 9.96 20.46
N GLN A 160 12.45 10.20 20.87
CA GLN A 160 12.06 10.29 22.28
C GLN A 160 12.53 9.08 23.07
N GLY A 161 13.13 9.31 24.23
CA GLY A 161 13.68 8.30 25.13
C GLY A 161 15.12 7.91 24.80
N ILE A 162 15.61 8.11 23.57
CA ILE A 162 16.99 7.81 23.20
C ILE A 162 17.84 9.08 23.38
N ASN A 163 18.78 8.98 24.30
CA ASN A 163 19.76 10.06 24.52
C ASN A 163 20.69 10.20 23.32
N GLU A 164 21.19 11.42 23.10
CA GLU A 164 22.05 11.79 21.97
C GLU A 164 21.40 11.71 20.59
N ARG A 165 22.10 12.26 19.62
CA ARG A 165 21.65 12.29 18.23
C ARG A 165 21.98 10.98 17.54
N ILE A 166 21.02 10.47 16.77
CA ILE A 166 21.15 9.25 15.99
C ILE A 166 21.54 9.61 14.57
N ARG A 167 22.64 9.05 14.06
CA ARG A 167 23.05 9.24 12.67
C ARG A 167 22.12 8.50 11.72
N ILE A 168 21.74 9.19 10.62
CA ILE A 168 20.85 8.66 9.58
C ILE A 168 21.47 8.82 8.19
N LYS A 169 20.94 8.06 7.22
CA LYS A 169 21.29 8.13 5.80
C LYS A 169 20.05 8.30 4.96
N GLY A 170 20.12 9.16 3.94
CA GLY A 170 19.06 9.34 2.95
C GLY A 170 18.11 10.50 3.20
N ALA A 171 18.40 11.43 4.11
CA ALA A 171 17.61 12.64 4.33
C ALA A 171 17.77 13.68 3.19
N ASN A 172 18.85 13.59 2.40
CA ASN A 172 19.04 14.40 1.20
C ASN A 172 17.86 14.35 0.23
N GLN A 173 17.01 13.29 0.28
CA GLN A 173 15.80 13.16 -0.53
C GLN A 173 14.79 14.29 -0.27
N PHE A 174 14.81 14.91 0.89
CA PHE A 174 13.84 15.93 1.27
C PHE A 174 14.46 17.17 1.94
N TRP A 175 15.73 17.11 2.34
CA TRP A 175 16.33 18.16 3.13
C TRP A 175 16.36 19.52 2.44
N ASN A 176 16.57 19.51 1.12
CA ASN A 176 16.64 20.73 0.30
C ASN A 176 15.28 21.15 -0.28
N ILE A 177 14.18 20.52 0.14
CA ILE A 177 12.85 20.92 -0.32
C ILE A 177 12.39 22.13 0.47
N PRO A 178 12.13 23.28 -0.16
CA PRO A 178 11.70 24.48 0.54
C PRO A 178 10.34 24.28 1.20
N ASN A 179 10.19 24.83 2.40
CA ASN A 179 8.94 24.82 3.17
C ASN A 179 8.32 23.42 3.39
N ILE A 180 9.18 22.39 3.52
CA ILE A 180 8.71 21.05 3.86
C ILE A 180 8.20 21.00 5.31
N GLU A 181 7.01 20.45 5.49
CA GLU A 181 6.41 20.26 6.82
C GLU A 181 6.53 18.80 7.21
N PHE A 182 7.12 18.51 8.37
CA PHE A 182 7.17 17.17 8.94
C PHE A 182 5.93 16.90 9.79
N ALA A 183 5.31 15.74 9.59
CA ALA A 183 4.15 15.31 10.36
C ALA A 183 4.50 14.12 11.26
N ASN A 184 3.72 13.04 11.19
CA ASN A 184 4.04 11.79 11.89
C ASN A 184 5.15 11.01 11.18
N ALA A 185 5.84 10.17 11.94
CA ALA A 185 6.79 9.22 11.39
C ALA A 185 6.48 7.80 11.89
N LYS A 186 7.10 6.81 11.27
CA LYS A 186 7.10 5.42 11.76
C LYS A 186 8.52 4.94 11.91
N LEU A 187 8.87 4.52 13.12
CA LEU A 187 10.10 3.80 13.37
C LEU A 187 9.90 2.34 12.96
N LEU A 188 10.73 1.84 12.05
CA LEU A 188 10.59 0.52 11.45
C LEU A 188 11.81 -0.34 11.81
N SER A 189 11.56 -1.57 12.25
CA SER A 189 12.57 -2.63 12.43
C SER A 189 12.45 -3.61 11.25
N LEU A 190 13.35 -3.50 10.29
CA LEU A 190 13.40 -4.36 9.13
C LEU A 190 14.54 -5.38 9.23
N SER A 191 14.59 -6.35 8.33
CA SER A 191 15.58 -7.42 8.34
C SER A 191 17.02 -6.95 8.13
N ASP A 192 17.24 -5.74 7.60
CA ASP A 192 18.52 -5.13 7.27
C ASP A 192 18.84 -3.88 8.12
N GLY A 193 18.04 -3.60 9.14
CA GLY A 193 18.26 -2.50 10.07
C GLY A 193 17.02 -1.70 10.43
N TYR A 194 17.23 -0.55 11.06
CA TYR A 194 16.18 0.35 11.48
C TYR A 194 16.00 1.49 10.49
N TYR A 195 14.77 1.93 10.33
CA TYR A 195 14.41 3.02 9.42
C TYR A 195 13.41 3.96 10.09
N LEU A 196 13.45 5.21 9.70
CA LEU A 196 12.41 6.18 10.00
C LEU A 196 11.68 6.54 8.71
N ALA A 197 10.40 6.21 8.63
CA ALA A 197 9.53 6.58 7.52
C ALA A 197 8.74 7.83 7.93
N VAL A 198 9.06 8.96 7.33
CA VAL A 198 8.57 10.28 7.73
C VAL A 198 7.53 10.76 6.73
N THR A 199 6.36 11.09 7.23
CA THR A 199 5.30 11.74 6.44
C THR A 199 5.60 13.24 6.35
N THR A 200 5.62 13.76 5.15
CA THR A 200 5.86 15.19 4.88
C THR A 200 4.75 15.78 4.05
N TYR A 201 4.55 17.07 4.21
CA TYR A 201 3.68 17.89 3.39
C TYR A 201 4.49 19.02 2.79
N GLN A 202 4.25 19.31 1.52
CA GLN A 202 4.90 20.39 0.79
C GLN A 202 3.88 21.09 -0.10
N ASN A 203 4.04 22.38 -0.27
CA ASN A 203 3.19 23.12 -1.16
C ASN A 203 3.43 22.63 -2.60
N ASN A 204 2.37 22.66 -3.39
CA ASN A 204 2.45 22.34 -4.80
C ASN A 204 3.20 23.48 -5.49
N GLY A 205 4.52 23.41 -5.50
CA GLY A 205 5.40 24.37 -6.17
C GLY A 205 5.17 24.27 -7.67
N GLY A 206 4.27 25.08 -8.15
CA GLY A 206 3.58 25.01 -9.42
C GLY A 206 4.43 25.23 -10.68
N GLU A 207 5.57 24.61 -10.85
CA GLU A 207 6.08 24.38 -12.19
C GLU A 207 5.14 23.39 -12.88
N LYS A 208 4.23 23.94 -13.69
CA LYS A 208 3.43 23.15 -14.63
C LYS A 208 4.39 22.56 -15.68
N ARG A 209 4.92 21.36 -15.38
CA ARG A 209 5.61 20.59 -16.42
C ARG A 209 4.65 20.46 -17.61
N LYS A 210 5.13 20.73 -18.81
CA LYS A 210 4.39 20.43 -20.03
C LYS A 210 4.18 18.91 -20.05
N LEU A 211 2.95 18.49 -19.86
CA LEU A 211 2.59 17.07 -19.86
C LEU A 211 2.42 16.60 -21.31
N LYS A 212 2.66 15.32 -21.54
CA LYS A 212 2.35 14.65 -22.80
C LYS A 212 0.83 14.48 -22.95
N PRO A 213 0.30 14.27 -24.15
CA PRO A 213 -1.12 13.95 -24.35
C PRO A 213 -1.59 12.79 -23.49
N GLU A 214 -2.88 12.61 -23.38
CA GLU A 214 -3.50 11.50 -22.67
C GLU A 214 -3.06 10.13 -23.22
N ILE A 215 -3.05 9.12 -22.37
CA ILE A 215 -2.58 7.77 -22.71
C ILE A 215 -3.55 6.69 -22.18
N GLY A 216 -3.82 5.68 -23.00
CA GLY A 216 -4.48 4.44 -22.59
C GLY A 216 -3.45 3.37 -22.26
N ILE A 217 -3.71 2.55 -21.25
CA ILE A 217 -2.84 1.44 -20.86
C ILE A 217 -3.63 0.14 -20.69
N ASP A 218 -3.20 -0.89 -21.40
CA ASP A 218 -3.69 -2.26 -21.23
C ASP A 218 -2.75 -3.06 -20.32
N MET A 219 -3.30 -3.74 -19.31
CA MET A 219 -2.56 -4.55 -18.36
C MET A 219 -2.70 -6.04 -18.68
N GLY A 220 -1.59 -6.72 -18.91
CA GLY A 220 -1.58 -8.11 -19.31
C GLY A 220 -0.56 -8.97 -18.57
N ILE A 221 -0.69 -10.29 -18.74
CA ILE A 221 0.18 -11.29 -18.10
C ILE A 221 1.48 -11.48 -18.90
N LYS A 222 1.39 -11.55 -20.24
CA LYS A 222 2.57 -11.70 -21.13
C LYS A 222 3.33 -10.39 -21.26
N THR A 223 2.61 -9.29 -21.44
CA THR A 223 3.14 -7.93 -21.43
C THR A 223 2.53 -7.23 -20.24
N THR A 224 3.39 -6.73 -19.33
CA THR A 224 2.93 -6.13 -18.07
C THR A 224 2.04 -4.90 -18.32
N ILE A 225 2.43 -4.05 -19.26
CA ILE A 225 1.65 -2.90 -19.73
C ILE A 225 1.93 -2.70 -21.21
N THR A 226 0.88 -2.47 -21.98
CA THR A 226 0.94 -1.95 -23.35
C THR A 226 0.26 -0.59 -23.37
N THR A 227 0.90 0.41 -23.98
CA THR A 227 0.36 1.75 -24.09
C THR A 227 -0.30 1.98 -25.44
N SER A 228 -1.22 2.95 -25.52
CA SER A 228 -1.85 3.39 -26.78
C SER A 228 -0.86 3.93 -27.81
N GLU A 229 0.35 4.31 -27.38
CA GLU A 229 1.45 4.75 -28.26
C GLU A 229 2.28 3.56 -28.79
N GLY A 230 1.97 2.32 -28.39
CA GLY A 230 2.68 1.14 -28.82
C GLY A 230 3.85 0.71 -27.95
N LYS A 231 4.15 1.44 -26.86
CA LYS A 231 5.21 1.06 -25.93
C LYS A 231 4.78 -0.12 -25.07
N LYS A 232 5.64 -1.15 -24.98
CA LYS A 232 5.39 -2.39 -24.24
C LYS A 232 6.39 -2.56 -23.11
N TYR A 233 5.89 -2.69 -21.87
CA TYR A 233 6.67 -3.01 -20.70
C TYR A 233 6.54 -4.50 -20.39
N LYS A 234 7.63 -5.24 -20.53
CA LYS A 234 7.70 -6.66 -20.14
C LYS A 234 8.52 -6.78 -18.87
N VAL A 235 7.88 -6.93 -17.73
CA VAL A 235 8.54 -6.99 -16.44
C VAL A 235 8.16 -8.25 -15.69
N LEU A 236 9.14 -9.12 -15.53
CA LEU A 236 9.07 -10.33 -14.72
C LEU A 236 10.28 -10.35 -13.79
N ILE A 237 10.05 -10.29 -12.48
CA ILE A 237 11.11 -10.29 -11.47
C ILE A 237 10.97 -11.54 -10.62
N GLU A 238 11.70 -12.57 -11.01
CA GLU A 238 11.68 -13.86 -10.35
C GLU A 238 12.46 -13.90 -9.05
N GLU A 239 12.24 -14.94 -8.27
CA GLU A 239 13.00 -15.24 -7.07
C GLU A 239 14.45 -15.58 -7.42
N SER A 240 15.39 -14.94 -6.75
CA SER A 240 16.82 -15.21 -6.94
C SER A 240 17.20 -16.60 -6.39
N GLU A 241 18.27 -17.19 -6.91
CA GLU A 241 18.85 -18.44 -6.38
C GLU A 241 19.17 -18.35 -4.87
N ARG A 242 19.49 -17.15 -4.39
CA ARG A 242 19.70 -16.91 -2.96
C ARG A 242 18.44 -17.18 -2.13
N ILE A 243 17.26 -16.80 -2.63
CA ILE A 243 15.97 -17.09 -1.97
C ILE A 243 15.77 -18.60 -1.90
N LYS A 244 15.93 -19.30 -3.03
CA LYS A 244 15.78 -20.75 -3.10
C LYS A 244 16.76 -21.49 -2.17
N LYS A 245 18.03 -21.03 -2.10
CA LYS A 245 19.02 -21.56 -1.15
C LYS A 245 18.58 -21.37 0.31
N CYS A 246 18.08 -20.18 0.67
CA CYS A 246 17.59 -19.90 2.02
C CYS A 246 16.36 -20.75 2.37
N GLN A 247 15.43 -20.95 1.45
CA GLN A 247 14.26 -21.82 1.62
C GLN A 247 14.69 -23.27 1.92
N ARG A 248 15.63 -23.82 1.12
CA ARG A 248 16.21 -25.17 1.34
C ARG A 248 16.89 -25.28 2.69
N LEU A 249 17.66 -24.26 3.11
CA LEU A 249 18.30 -24.24 4.43
C LEU A 249 17.28 -24.25 5.57
N ILE A 250 16.18 -23.51 5.45
CA ILE A 250 15.13 -23.48 6.45
C ILE A 250 14.41 -24.82 6.54
N ALA A 251 14.14 -25.46 5.40
CA ALA A 251 13.47 -26.76 5.36
C ALA A 251 14.26 -27.85 6.12
N ARG A 252 15.59 -27.85 5.96
CA ARG A 252 16.49 -28.85 6.57
C ARG A 252 16.78 -28.65 8.06
N ARG A 253 16.46 -27.47 8.63
CA ARG A 253 16.84 -27.15 10.02
C ARG A 253 15.70 -27.40 11.01
N LYS A 254 16.04 -27.88 12.20
CA LYS A 254 15.09 -28.15 13.29
C LYS A 254 14.27 -26.91 13.65
N LYS A 255 12.95 -27.05 13.77
CA LYS A 255 12.05 -25.97 14.24
C LYS A 255 12.52 -25.49 15.63
N GLY A 256 12.49 -24.18 15.86
CA GLY A 256 12.93 -23.56 17.12
C GLY A 256 14.45 -23.34 17.25
N SER A 257 15.31 -23.94 16.41
CA SER A 257 16.75 -23.78 16.54
C SER A 257 17.25 -22.39 16.16
N SER A 258 18.31 -21.91 16.81
CA SER A 258 19.01 -20.65 16.51
C SER A 258 19.47 -20.59 15.04
N ASN A 259 19.95 -21.72 14.51
CA ASN A 259 20.37 -21.81 13.11
C ASN A 259 19.20 -21.64 12.12
N ARG A 260 18.01 -22.14 12.44
CA ARG A 260 16.80 -21.90 11.63
C ARG A 260 16.38 -20.43 11.70
N TYR A 261 16.47 -19.79 12.86
CA TYR A 261 16.20 -18.35 13.02
C TYR A 261 17.16 -17.50 12.18
N LYS A 262 18.47 -17.81 12.21
CA LYS A 262 19.47 -17.13 11.34
C LYS A 262 19.13 -17.28 9.85
N ALA A 263 18.74 -18.49 9.41
CA ALA A 263 18.33 -18.75 8.03
C ALA A 263 17.05 -17.97 7.64
N ARG A 264 16.06 -17.86 8.55
CA ARG A 264 14.85 -17.03 8.33
C ARG A 264 15.19 -15.56 8.16
N LYS A 265 16.12 -15.01 8.95
CA LYS A 265 16.58 -13.62 8.77
C LYS A 265 17.27 -13.41 7.41
N LEU A 266 18.07 -14.36 6.95
CA LEU A 266 18.69 -14.31 5.62
C LEU A 266 17.63 -14.31 4.50
N LEU A 267 16.60 -15.17 4.63
CA LEU A 267 15.48 -15.22 3.70
C LEU A 267 14.69 -13.91 3.68
N GLN A 268 14.39 -13.35 4.84
CA GLN A 268 13.71 -12.05 4.95
C GLN A 268 14.49 -10.94 4.22
N ARG A 269 15.82 -10.87 4.41
CA ARG A 269 16.69 -9.91 3.70
C ARG A 269 16.66 -10.11 2.19
N ALA A 270 16.64 -11.36 1.72
CA ALA A 270 16.57 -11.67 0.30
C ALA A 270 15.23 -11.25 -0.31
N TYR A 271 14.11 -11.54 0.36
CA TYR A 271 12.79 -11.06 -0.07
C TYR A 271 12.64 -9.54 0.01
N GLN A 272 13.24 -8.89 1.00
CA GLN A 272 13.22 -7.43 1.08
C GLN A 272 13.91 -6.79 -0.14
N ARG A 273 15.05 -7.33 -0.58
CA ARG A 273 15.73 -6.88 -1.81
C ARG A 273 14.86 -7.09 -3.05
N LEU A 274 14.22 -8.27 -3.17
CA LEU A 274 13.28 -8.55 -4.27
C LEU A 274 12.13 -7.56 -4.30
N THR A 275 11.51 -7.30 -3.15
CA THR A 275 10.41 -6.35 -3.00
C THR A 275 10.85 -4.92 -3.33
N SER A 276 12.04 -4.52 -2.89
CA SER A 276 12.60 -3.20 -3.20
C SER A 276 12.83 -3.04 -4.70
N ARG A 277 13.38 -4.05 -5.37
CA ARG A 277 13.55 -4.07 -6.83
C ARG A 277 12.22 -3.97 -7.57
N LYS A 278 11.19 -4.74 -7.15
CA LYS A 278 9.84 -4.65 -7.73
C LYS A 278 9.24 -3.25 -7.56
N ARG A 279 9.40 -2.65 -6.38
CA ARG A 279 8.91 -1.28 -6.11
C ARG A 279 9.62 -0.23 -6.93
N ASP A 280 10.94 -0.33 -7.09
CA ASP A 280 11.73 0.59 -7.91
C ASP A 280 11.28 0.53 -9.36
N THR A 281 11.17 -0.68 -9.92
CA THR A 281 10.69 -0.87 -11.29
C THR A 281 9.26 -0.33 -11.48
N ALA A 282 8.35 -0.63 -10.55
CA ALA A 282 6.99 -0.09 -10.61
C ALA A 282 6.97 1.45 -10.50
N ASN A 283 7.83 2.05 -9.66
CA ASN A 283 7.93 3.50 -9.52
C ASN A 283 8.40 4.16 -10.82
N LYS A 284 9.39 3.59 -11.50
CA LYS A 284 9.91 4.11 -12.77
C LYS A 284 8.82 4.09 -13.85
N ILE A 285 8.09 2.99 -13.98
CA ILE A 285 6.99 2.88 -14.95
C ILE A 285 5.87 3.87 -14.60
N VAL A 286 5.44 3.93 -13.35
CA VAL A 286 4.39 4.87 -12.93
C VAL A 286 4.83 6.33 -13.12
N HIS A 287 6.10 6.64 -12.86
CA HIS A 287 6.63 7.98 -13.08
C HIS A 287 6.55 8.39 -14.55
N GLU A 288 6.93 7.50 -15.45
CA GLU A 288 6.84 7.72 -16.89
C GLU A 288 5.39 7.86 -17.38
N LEU A 289 4.48 7.01 -16.91
CA LEU A 289 3.06 7.12 -17.24
C LEU A 289 2.45 8.43 -16.73
N LEU A 290 2.88 8.92 -15.56
CA LEU A 290 2.42 10.19 -14.98
C LEU A 290 3.03 11.44 -15.67
N GLU A 291 3.87 11.31 -16.70
CA GLU A 291 4.24 12.40 -17.59
C GLU A 291 3.09 12.80 -18.53
N HIS A 292 2.05 11.98 -18.64
CA HIS A 292 0.86 12.25 -19.45
C HIS A 292 -0.19 13.04 -18.67
N GLU A 293 -1.00 13.84 -19.39
CA GLU A 293 -2.07 14.65 -18.82
C GLU A 293 -3.13 13.79 -18.14
N HIS A 294 -3.50 12.68 -18.78
CA HIS A 294 -4.49 11.74 -18.26
C HIS A 294 -4.16 10.30 -18.67
N ILE A 295 -4.49 9.35 -17.79
CA ILE A 295 -4.26 7.92 -18.01
C ILE A 295 -5.60 7.20 -17.95
N TYR A 296 -5.88 6.36 -18.95
CA TYR A 296 -7.04 5.48 -18.98
C TYR A 296 -6.62 4.04 -18.83
N MET A 297 -7.27 3.31 -17.92
CA MET A 297 -6.98 1.91 -17.66
C MET A 297 -8.26 1.15 -17.34
N GLN A 298 -8.25 -0.17 -17.49
CA GLN A 298 -9.36 -1.04 -17.11
C GLN A 298 -9.16 -1.63 -15.71
N ASP A 299 -10.25 -1.89 -15.00
CA ASP A 299 -10.22 -2.52 -13.66
C ASP A 299 -10.04 -4.04 -13.77
N GLU A 300 -8.80 -4.47 -14.00
CA GLU A 300 -8.46 -5.87 -14.11
C GLU A 300 -8.50 -6.60 -12.77
N ASN A 301 -9.10 -7.79 -12.75
CA ASN A 301 -9.18 -8.64 -11.56
C ASN A 301 -7.88 -9.43 -11.34
N LEU A 302 -6.83 -8.73 -10.88
CA LEU A 302 -5.52 -9.34 -10.61
C LEU A 302 -5.57 -10.44 -9.54
N SER A 303 -6.52 -10.36 -8.60
CA SER A 303 -6.68 -11.41 -7.58
C SER A 303 -7.24 -12.70 -8.16
N GLY A 304 -8.13 -12.60 -9.13
CA GLY A 304 -8.62 -13.74 -9.90
C GLY A 304 -7.51 -14.40 -10.73
N TRP A 305 -6.68 -13.59 -11.40
CA TRP A 305 -5.52 -14.09 -12.13
C TRP A 305 -4.51 -14.78 -11.23
N HIS A 306 -4.28 -14.25 -10.02
CA HIS A 306 -3.36 -14.84 -9.05
C HIS A 306 -3.85 -16.20 -8.52
N LYS A 307 -5.16 -16.39 -8.38
CA LYS A 307 -5.75 -17.67 -7.95
C LYS A 307 -5.81 -18.71 -9.07
N GLY A 308 -5.72 -18.29 -10.33
CA GLY A 308 -5.77 -19.16 -11.51
C GLY A 308 -4.40 -19.68 -11.95
N LEU A 309 -4.35 -20.20 -13.18
CA LEU A 309 -3.16 -20.80 -13.81
C LEU A 309 -1.95 -19.86 -13.88
N PHE A 310 -2.18 -18.56 -13.87
CA PHE A 310 -1.13 -17.53 -14.00
C PHE A 310 -0.61 -16.99 -12.66
N GLY A 311 -0.98 -17.60 -11.55
CA GLY A 311 -0.68 -17.11 -10.21
C GLY A 311 0.81 -16.82 -9.98
N LYS A 312 1.70 -17.70 -10.43
CA LYS A 312 3.15 -17.51 -10.33
C LYS A 312 3.64 -16.31 -11.16
N THR A 313 3.14 -16.16 -12.39
CA THR A 313 3.51 -15.04 -13.27
C THR A 313 3.05 -13.71 -12.70
N VAL A 314 1.81 -13.63 -12.21
CA VAL A 314 1.26 -12.44 -11.54
C VAL A 314 2.08 -12.11 -10.29
N GLN A 315 2.44 -13.11 -9.48
CA GLN A 315 3.28 -12.92 -8.30
C GLN A 315 4.67 -12.35 -8.65
N HIS A 316 5.26 -12.77 -9.78
CA HIS A 316 6.56 -12.29 -10.24
C HIS A 316 6.47 -10.95 -10.99
N SER A 317 5.29 -10.54 -11.43
CA SER A 317 5.07 -9.25 -12.09
C SER A 317 5.07 -8.08 -11.10
N VAL A 318 4.95 -6.87 -11.64
CA VAL A 318 4.77 -5.63 -10.87
C VAL A 318 3.38 -5.02 -11.04
N LEU A 319 2.46 -5.73 -11.69
CA LEU A 319 1.10 -5.27 -12.01
C LEU A 319 0.35 -4.71 -10.81
N GLY A 320 0.28 -5.47 -9.72
CA GLY A 320 -0.42 -5.06 -8.51
C GLY A 320 0.16 -3.78 -7.89
N LEU A 321 1.49 -3.58 -7.96
CA LEU A 321 2.14 -2.37 -7.46
C LEU A 321 1.82 -1.16 -8.34
N ILE A 322 1.77 -1.32 -9.66
CA ILE A 322 1.43 -0.25 -10.60
C ILE A 322 -0.04 0.12 -10.43
N LYS A 323 -0.96 -0.86 -10.48
CA LYS A 323 -2.39 -0.64 -10.28
C LYS A 323 -2.68 0.11 -8.97
N ALA A 324 -2.12 -0.35 -7.84
CA ALA A 324 -2.31 0.28 -6.54
C ALA A 324 -1.83 1.75 -6.48
N LYS A 325 -0.84 2.14 -7.30
CA LYS A 325 -0.35 3.51 -7.37
C LYS A 325 -1.18 4.40 -8.30
N LEU A 326 -1.74 3.83 -9.35
CA LEU A 326 -2.51 4.56 -10.34
C LEU A 326 -3.97 4.77 -9.93
N ILE A 327 -4.63 3.77 -9.36
CA ILE A 327 -6.07 3.76 -9.10
C ILE A 327 -6.58 4.93 -8.24
N HIS A 328 -5.74 5.50 -7.39
CA HIS A 328 -6.10 6.63 -6.52
C HIS A 328 -5.58 7.98 -7.04
N ASN A 329 -4.99 8.01 -8.23
CA ASN A 329 -4.48 9.26 -8.81
C ASN A 329 -5.61 9.99 -9.52
N LYS A 330 -5.76 11.30 -9.26
CA LYS A 330 -6.80 12.14 -9.88
C LYS A 330 -6.70 12.24 -11.42
N ARG A 331 -5.56 11.94 -11.98
CA ARG A 331 -5.32 11.92 -13.44
C ARG A 331 -5.52 10.54 -14.05
N VAL A 332 -6.18 9.62 -13.35
CA VAL A 332 -6.42 8.26 -13.84
C VAL A 332 -7.90 7.98 -13.84
N THR A 333 -8.42 7.62 -15.01
CA THR A 333 -9.78 7.08 -15.17
C THR A 333 -9.71 5.57 -15.28
N VAL A 334 -10.52 4.89 -14.48
CA VAL A 334 -10.60 3.43 -14.44
C VAL A 334 -11.92 3.00 -15.04
N LEU A 335 -11.87 2.32 -16.18
CA LEU A 335 -13.03 1.74 -16.83
C LEU A 335 -13.43 0.43 -16.17
N SER A 336 -14.71 0.08 -16.28
CA SER A 336 -15.22 -1.22 -15.82
C SER A 336 -14.53 -2.37 -16.58
N SER A 337 -14.27 -3.49 -15.88
CA SER A 337 -13.75 -4.72 -16.50
C SER A 337 -14.69 -5.33 -17.57
N ARG A 338 -15.93 -4.84 -17.66
CA ARG A 338 -16.93 -5.29 -18.65
C ARG A 338 -16.88 -4.51 -19.97
N GLU A 339 -16.17 -3.40 -20.01
CA GLU A 339 -16.04 -2.60 -21.24
C GLU A 339 -15.33 -3.41 -22.33
N PRO A 340 -15.87 -3.42 -23.56
CA PRO A 340 -15.38 -4.26 -24.66
C PRO A 340 -14.14 -3.66 -25.34
N THR A 341 -13.11 -3.32 -24.58
CA THR A 341 -11.89 -2.64 -25.08
C THR A 341 -11.22 -3.39 -26.22
N THR A 342 -11.20 -4.72 -26.19
CA THR A 342 -10.60 -5.56 -27.24
C THR A 342 -11.52 -5.85 -28.43
N LYS A 343 -12.84 -5.63 -28.31
CA LYS A 343 -13.84 -6.03 -29.30
C LYS A 343 -14.35 -4.88 -30.15
N TYR A 344 -14.19 -3.65 -29.70
CA TYR A 344 -14.72 -2.45 -30.34
C TYR A 344 -13.80 -1.94 -31.43
N CYS A 345 -14.31 -1.72 -32.66
CA CYS A 345 -13.51 -1.11 -33.72
C CYS A 345 -13.51 0.42 -33.61
N PRO A 346 -12.33 1.08 -33.46
CA PRO A 346 -12.27 2.53 -33.32
C PRO A 346 -12.62 3.27 -34.62
N LYS A 347 -12.51 2.62 -35.79
CA LYS A 347 -12.76 3.23 -37.10
C LYS A 347 -14.25 3.23 -37.47
N CYS A 348 -14.92 2.09 -37.34
CA CYS A 348 -16.32 1.95 -37.79
C CYS A 348 -17.33 1.74 -36.66
N GLY A 349 -16.90 1.63 -35.40
CA GLY A 349 -17.77 1.46 -34.24
C GLY A 349 -18.35 0.05 -34.07
N LYS A 350 -18.12 -0.90 -34.98
CA LYS A 350 -18.66 -2.26 -34.89
C LYS A 350 -17.98 -3.06 -33.77
N LEU A 351 -18.77 -3.95 -33.15
CA LEU A 351 -18.28 -4.91 -32.14
C LEU A 351 -17.99 -6.25 -32.82
N LYS A 352 -16.73 -6.67 -32.80
CA LYS A 352 -16.29 -8.01 -33.22
C LYS A 352 -16.47 -8.99 -32.04
N ARG A 353 -17.33 -9.98 -32.19
CA ARG A 353 -17.69 -10.95 -31.13
C ARG A 353 -16.79 -12.19 -31.10
N ASP A 354 -16.21 -12.53 -32.24
CA ASP A 354 -15.42 -13.75 -32.51
C ASP A 354 -13.94 -13.67 -32.21
N ILE A 355 -13.46 -12.58 -31.57
CA ILE A 355 -12.08 -12.44 -31.18
C ILE A 355 -11.76 -13.32 -29.97
N THR A 356 -10.69 -14.11 -30.06
CA THR A 356 -10.22 -15.05 -29.03
C THR A 356 -8.95 -14.55 -28.34
N LEU A 357 -8.56 -15.22 -27.25
CA LEU A 357 -7.28 -14.91 -26.56
C LEU A 357 -6.04 -15.31 -27.36
N ALA A 358 -6.19 -16.16 -28.38
CA ALA A 358 -5.11 -16.57 -29.28
C ALA A 358 -4.77 -15.48 -30.30
N ASP A 359 -5.78 -14.68 -30.70
CA ASP A 359 -5.61 -13.63 -31.70
C ASP A 359 -4.71 -12.53 -31.15
N ARG A 360 -3.66 -12.20 -31.90
CA ARG A 360 -2.70 -11.17 -31.54
C ARG A 360 -2.91 -9.87 -32.32
N ILE A 361 -3.58 -9.95 -33.43
CA ILE A 361 -3.92 -8.83 -34.31
C ILE A 361 -5.43 -8.68 -34.30
N TYR A 362 -5.90 -7.46 -34.13
CA TYR A 362 -7.29 -7.11 -34.31
C TYR A 362 -7.50 -6.71 -35.79
N GLU A 363 -8.44 -7.37 -36.45
CA GLU A 363 -8.82 -7.08 -37.83
C GLU A 363 -10.32 -6.84 -37.92
N CYS A 364 -10.70 -5.79 -38.64
CA CYS A 364 -12.09 -5.42 -38.87
C CYS A 364 -12.42 -5.43 -40.36
N THR A 365 -13.67 -5.78 -40.69
CA THR A 365 -14.17 -5.74 -42.08
C THR A 365 -14.08 -4.35 -42.75
N CYS A 366 -13.89 -3.28 -41.97
CA CYS A 366 -13.68 -1.92 -42.50
C CYS A 366 -12.22 -1.64 -42.92
N GLY A 367 -11.32 -2.65 -42.88
CA GLY A 367 -9.94 -2.54 -43.21
C GLY A 367 -9.04 -2.03 -42.06
N TYR A 368 -9.58 -1.85 -40.85
CA TYR A 368 -8.77 -1.51 -39.66
C TYR A 368 -8.11 -2.78 -39.12
N HIS A 369 -6.77 -2.74 -38.92
CA HIS A 369 -6.00 -3.80 -38.29
C HIS A 369 -4.95 -3.21 -37.38
N GLU A 370 -4.68 -3.84 -36.24
CA GLU A 370 -3.70 -3.41 -35.26
C GLU A 370 -3.35 -4.53 -34.26
N ASP A 371 -2.17 -4.44 -33.59
CA ASP A 371 -1.84 -5.28 -32.44
C ASP A 371 -2.95 -5.17 -31.38
N ARG A 372 -3.49 -6.30 -30.93
CA ARG A 372 -4.67 -6.37 -30.05
C ARG A 372 -4.48 -5.61 -28.73
N ASP A 373 -3.28 -5.67 -28.15
CA ASP A 373 -3.01 -5.04 -26.85
C ASP A 373 -2.91 -3.50 -27.01
N ILE A 374 -2.34 -3.01 -28.16
CA ILE A 374 -2.32 -1.58 -28.51
C ILE A 374 -3.73 -1.09 -28.83
N HIS A 375 -4.47 -1.85 -29.60
CA HIS A 375 -5.86 -1.59 -29.90
C HIS A 375 -6.72 -1.46 -28.63
N ALA A 376 -6.58 -2.39 -27.66
CA ALA A 376 -7.27 -2.30 -26.37
C ALA A 376 -6.91 -1.02 -25.62
N ALA A 377 -5.63 -0.67 -25.57
CA ALA A 377 -5.17 0.54 -24.90
C ALA A 377 -5.73 1.83 -25.56
N ARG A 378 -5.83 1.90 -26.89
CA ARG A 378 -6.48 3.01 -27.62
C ARG A 378 -7.96 3.09 -27.34
N ASN A 379 -8.64 1.95 -27.33
CA ASN A 379 -10.07 1.89 -27.03
C ASN A 379 -10.42 2.34 -25.61
N MET A 380 -9.51 2.22 -24.63
CA MET A 380 -9.75 2.77 -23.30
C MET A 380 -9.95 4.29 -23.32
N ILE A 381 -9.21 5.01 -24.13
CA ILE A 381 -9.40 6.46 -24.31
C ILE A 381 -10.77 6.74 -24.96
N LEU A 382 -11.07 6.03 -26.06
CA LEU A 382 -12.30 6.26 -26.83
C LEU A 382 -13.56 5.94 -26.04
N LEU A 383 -13.59 4.78 -25.37
CA LEU A 383 -14.75 4.33 -24.58
C LEU A 383 -14.97 5.19 -23.34
N SER A 384 -13.90 5.66 -22.72
CA SER A 384 -14.02 6.59 -21.60
C SER A 384 -14.65 7.91 -22.01
N ARG A 385 -14.29 8.48 -23.17
CA ARG A 385 -14.87 9.71 -23.68
C ARG A 385 -16.36 9.52 -24.02
N LYS A 386 -16.77 8.37 -24.57
CA LYS A 386 -18.18 8.04 -24.81
C LYS A 386 -19.00 7.99 -23.52
N ASN A 387 -18.45 7.39 -22.46
CA ASN A 387 -19.12 7.29 -21.17
C ASN A 387 -19.20 8.64 -20.43
N THR A 388 -18.34 9.60 -20.75
CA THR A 388 -18.31 10.94 -20.13
C THR A 388 -19.24 11.92 -20.83
N CYS A 389 -19.52 11.74 -22.13
CA CYS A 389 -20.55 12.49 -22.83
C CYS A 389 -21.92 11.95 -22.41
N GLY A 390 -22.42 12.44 -21.28
CA GLY A 390 -23.69 12.08 -20.64
C GLY A 390 -24.93 12.46 -21.44
N THR A 391 -25.07 11.94 -22.63
CA THR A 391 -26.30 11.94 -23.41
C THR A 391 -26.96 10.58 -23.27
N GLN A 392 -27.88 10.54 -22.35
CA GLN A 392 -29.10 9.75 -22.35
C GLN A 392 -29.16 8.64 -23.40
N GLY A 393 -28.55 7.47 -23.09
CA GLY A 393 -28.91 6.19 -23.71
C GLY A 393 -28.69 6.03 -25.22
N ILE A 394 -28.04 6.97 -25.88
CA ILE A 394 -27.78 6.90 -27.32
C ILE A 394 -26.25 6.98 -27.56
N ASN A 395 -25.69 6.04 -28.33
CA ASN A 395 -24.26 6.10 -28.70
C ASN A 395 -24.02 7.22 -29.75
N ALA A 396 -22.76 7.56 -30.02
CA ALA A 396 -22.39 8.60 -30.99
C ALA A 396 -22.91 8.32 -32.42
N PHE A 397 -23.53 7.18 -32.67
CA PHE A 397 -24.13 6.75 -33.94
C PHE A 397 -25.67 6.64 -33.87
N GLY A 398 -26.31 7.12 -32.79
CA GLY A 398 -27.77 7.16 -32.64
C GLY A 398 -28.43 5.87 -32.17
N GLU A 399 -27.68 4.85 -31.73
CA GLU A 399 -28.25 3.58 -31.24
C GLU A 399 -28.54 3.62 -29.73
N ASP A 400 -29.68 3.05 -29.31
CA ASP A 400 -30.09 3.00 -27.89
C ASP A 400 -29.22 2.07 -27.07
N VAL A 401 -28.44 2.64 -26.14
CA VAL A 401 -27.51 1.88 -25.26
C VAL A 401 -28.26 1.20 -24.12
N ARG A 402 -29.53 1.52 -23.84
CA ARG A 402 -30.32 0.93 -22.75
C ARG A 402 -30.59 -0.56 -22.99
N HIS A 403 -30.60 -1.01 -24.23
CA HIS A 403 -30.73 -2.42 -24.57
C HIS A 403 -29.59 -3.29 -24.00
N TRP A 404 -28.39 -2.74 -23.86
CA TRP A 404 -27.21 -3.45 -23.36
C TRP A 404 -27.15 -3.53 -21.83
N GLN A 405 -27.69 -2.53 -21.11
CA GLN A 405 -27.77 -2.55 -19.64
C GLN A 405 -28.74 -3.63 -19.17
N ASN A 406 -29.83 -3.88 -19.89
CA ASN A 406 -30.81 -4.91 -19.56
C ASN A 406 -30.30 -6.34 -19.76
N ILE A 407 -29.37 -6.56 -20.70
CA ILE A 407 -28.75 -7.90 -20.90
C ILE A 407 -27.71 -8.21 -19.81
N ALA A 408 -27.04 -7.18 -19.27
CA ALA A 408 -26.07 -7.34 -18.18
C ALA A 408 -26.72 -7.55 -16.81
N ALA A 409 -27.99 -7.18 -16.65
CA ALA A 409 -28.73 -7.24 -15.38
C ALA A 409 -29.45 -8.59 -15.13
N GLN A 410 -29.39 -9.55 -16.05
CA GLN A 410 -29.99 -10.88 -15.79
C GLN A 410 -29.16 -11.62 -14.73
N PRO A 411 -29.75 -12.01 -13.58
CA PRO A 411 -29.06 -12.77 -12.56
C PRO A 411 -28.69 -14.16 -13.12
N ARG A 412 -27.40 -14.52 -13.01
CA ARG A 412 -26.96 -15.88 -13.31
C ARG A 412 -27.71 -16.85 -12.41
N ARG A 413 -28.49 -17.77 -12.96
CA ARG A 413 -29.05 -18.91 -12.23
C ARG A 413 -27.91 -19.66 -11.54
N ILE A 414 -27.90 -19.61 -10.22
CA ILE A 414 -27.03 -20.42 -9.37
C ILE A 414 -27.44 -21.87 -9.58
N ARG A 415 -26.60 -22.68 -10.23
CA ARG A 415 -26.77 -24.13 -10.25
C ARG A 415 -26.66 -24.61 -8.81
N LYS A 416 -27.76 -25.18 -8.28
CA LYS A 416 -27.75 -25.89 -7.00
C LYS A 416 -26.78 -27.08 -7.13
N PRO A 417 -25.95 -27.37 -6.13
CA PRO A 417 -25.17 -28.59 -6.12
C PRO A 417 -26.10 -29.79 -6.05
N HIS A 418 -25.81 -30.82 -6.83
CA HIS A 418 -26.48 -32.12 -6.74
C HIS A 418 -26.17 -32.72 -5.35
N PRO A 419 -27.16 -33.29 -4.67
CA PRO A 419 -26.91 -34.07 -3.46
C PRO A 419 -26.24 -35.39 -3.85
N LEU A 420 -25.17 -35.75 -3.13
CA LEU A 420 -24.71 -37.14 -3.00
C LEU A 420 -25.44 -37.78 -1.85
#